data_9029d0846a2b51b0d52995f19fe469c6
#
_entry.id   9029d0846a2b51b0d52995f19fe469c6
#
_cell.length_a   1.000
_cell.length_b   1.000
_cell.length_c   1.000
_cell.angle_alpha   90.00
_cell.angle_beta   90.00
_cell.angle_gamma   90.00
#
_symmetry.space_group_name_H-M   'P 1'
#
loop_
_entity.id
_entity.type
_entity.pdbx_description
1 polymer ?
#
loop_
_entity_poly.entity_id
_entity_poly.type
_entity_poly.pdbx_seq_one_letter_code
_entity_poly.pdbx_strand_id
1 'polypeptide(L)'
;LELGNNAIGYVAAWNTEYAETCSGINAFTLGVQSVNPDATVYVNQISTWGDEAKEKAAAQALIDTYNVCVIAQHCDSAQPQLCAQDNGIFGCGYNSDMTEQAPNSHITAAIWHWNVYYQTAIETAMTCGDPANFVTAMGGAAYYAGLAENFVDTSALNEATAAPNTAAVMDAVRALIVSGEWDVFSGVKLSYDIAEDGTVTVNKTDAPLMTNDGTEIVAAGGPSVDDGVITGSMNYNVEGVVVS
;
A
#
# COMPACT_ATOMS: atom_id res chain seq x y z
N LEU A 1 -9.85 14.94 1.39
CA LEU A 1 -11.12 15.66 1.60
C LEU A 1 -10.88 17.07 2.16
N GLU A 2 -10.14 17.22 3.25
CA GLU A 2 -9.88 18.54 3.86
C GLU A 2 -9.15 19.51 2.92
N LEU A 3 -8.28 19.02 2.05
CA LEU A 3 -7.57 19.83 1.06
C LEU A 3 -8.41 20.19 -0.16
N GLY A 4 -9.62 19.62 -0.30
CA GLY A 4 -10.47 19.81 -1.47
C GLY A 4 -9.82 19.31 -2.78
N ASN A 5 -8.89 18.36 -2.68
CA ASN A 5 -8.13 17.81 -3.80
C ASN A 5 -8.20 16.27 -3.80
N ASN A 6 -8.63 15.69 -4.91
CA ASN A 6 -8.82 14.25 -5.08
C ASN A 6 -7.69 13.59 -5.88
N ALA A 7 -6.64 14.34 -6.27
CA ALA A 7 -5.52 13.84 -7.05
C ALA A 7 -4.39 13.37 -6.14
N ILE A 8 -4.00 12.11 -6.28
CA ILE A 8 -2.91 11.45 -5.57
C ILE A 8 -1.86 11.02 -6.57
N GLY A 9 -0.60 11.28 -6.30
CA GLY A 9 0.52 10.80 -7.11
C GLY A 9 1.10 9.50 -6.55
N TYR A 10 1.55 8.62 -7.43
CA TYR A 10 2.21 7.37 -7.06
C TYR A 10 3.45 7.15 -7.94
N VAL A 11 4.63 7.16 -7.34
CA VAL A 11 5.89 6.84 -8.05
C VAL A 11 6.14 5.33 -7.90
N ALA A 12 6.12 4.61 -9.02
CA ALA A 12 6.24 3.18 -9.04
C ALA A 12 7.49 2.71 -9.78
N ALA A 13 8.24 1.78 -9.18
CA ALA A 13 9.33 1.10 -9.89
C ALA A 13 8.82 0.39 -11.14
N TRP A 14 7.71 -0.32 -11.01
CA TRP A 14 7.01 -1.08 -12.06
C TRP A 14 5.50 -0.91 -11.90
N ASN A 15 4.73 -1.38 -12.87
CA ASN A 15 3.27 -1.41 -12.81
C ASN A 15 2.78 -2.83 -13.15
N THR A 16 2.00 -3.00 -14.20
CA THR A 16 1.36 -4.28 -14.56
C THR A 16 2.33 -5.38 -15.02
N GLU A 17 3.58 -5.04 -15.28
CA GLU A 17 4.64 -6.00 -15.60
C GLU A 17 5.16 -6.75 -14.36
N TYR A 18 4.86 -6.26 -13.14
CA TYR A 18 5.36 -6.82 -11.90
C TYR A 18 4.23 -6.89 -10.86
N ALA A 19 3.78 -8.10 -10.54
CA ALA A 19 2.59 -8.31 -9.70
C ALA A 19 2.69 -7.63 -8.33
N GLU A 20 3.86 -7.62 -7.70
CA GLU A 20 4.11 -7.00 -6.40
C GLU A 20 3.81 -5.50 -6.42
N THR A 21 4.39 -4.76 -7.36
CA THR A 21 4.13 -3.32 -7.48
C THR A 21 2.72 -3.03 -7.96
N CYS A 22 2.20 -3.84 -8.88
CA CYS A 22 0.83 -3.73 -9.36
C CYS A 22 -0.18 -3.89 -8.23
N SER A 23 -0.04 -4.91 -7.39
CA SER A 23 -0.91 -5.12 -6.23
C SER A 23 -0.78 -4.01 -5.19
N GLY A 24 0.43 -3.50 -4.97
CA GLY A 24 0.67 -2.36 -4.09
C GLY A 24 -0.06 -1.08 -4.54
N ILE A 25 0.03 -0.74 -5.83
CA ILE A 25 -0.71 0.39 -6.43
C ILE A 25 -2.21 0.20 -6.25
N ASN A 26 -2.72 -0.99 -6.56
CA ASN A 26 -4.14 -1.30 -6.49
C ASN A 26 -4.65 -1.26 -5.04
N ALA A 27 -3.95 -1.89 -4.10
CA ALA A 27 -4.32 -1.87 -2.69
C ALA A 27 -4.32 -0.44 -2.11
N PHE A 28 -3.30 0.36 -2.44
CA PHE A 28 -3.22 1.75 -2.05
C PHE A 28 -4.42 2.55 -2.59
N THR A 29 -4.75 2.37 -3.87
CA THR A 29 -5.89 3.06 -4.51
C THR A 29 -7.20 2.70 -3.83
N LEU A 30 -7.46 1.42 -3.57
CA LEU A 30 -8.66 0.96 -2.87
C LEU A 30 -8.73 1.52 -1.43
N GLY A 31 -7.59 1.59 -0.74
CA GLY A 31 -7.48 2.21 0.57
C GLY A 31 -7.82 3.70 0.56
N VAL A 32 -7.28 4.45 -0.40
CA VAL A 32 -7.63 5.87 -0.59
C VAL A 32 -9.11 6.06 -0.90
N GLN A 33 -9.68 5.24 -1.79
CA GLN A 33 -11.09 5.32 -2.17
C GLN A 33 -12.05 4.91 -1.05
N SER A 34 -11.60 4.13 -0.07
CA SER A 34 -12.41 3.83 1.12
C SER A 34 -12.70 5.07 1.99
N VAL A 35 -11.82 6.09 1.92
CA VAL A 35 -11.96 7.37 2.62
C VAL A 35 -12.50 8.45 1.68
N ASN A 36 -12.06 8.46 0.43
CA ASN A 36 -12.47 9.42 -0.59
C ASN A 36 -12.79 8.71 -1.92
N PRO A 37 -14.05 8.32 -2.15
CA PRO A 37 -14.45 7.57 -3.34
C PRO A 37 -14.15 8.27 -4.69
N ASP A 38 -14.00 9.60 -4.66
CA ASP A 38 -13.72 10.41 -5.86
C ASP A 38 -12.22 10.55 -6.13
N ALA A 39 -11.36 9.92 -5.32
CA ALA A 39 -9.92 10.02 -5.48
C ALA A 39 -9.42 9.26 -6.72
N THR A 40 -8.48 9.89 -7.43
CA THR A 40 -7.75 9.31 -8.56
C THR A 40 -6.28 9.21 -8.23
N VAL A 41 -5.68 8.04 -8.47
CA VAL A 41 -4.25 7.78 -8.26
C VAL A 41 -3.53 7.82 -9.62
N TYR A 42 -2.69 8.84 -9.81
CA TYR A 42 -1.87 9.02 -11.00
C TYR A 42 -0.51 8.35 -10.80
N VAL A 43 -0.23 7.34 -11.60
CA VAL A 43 0.99 6.51 -11.49
C VAL A 43 2.02 6.96 -12.52
N ASN A 44 3.23 7.26 -12.06
CA ASN A 44 4.40 7.45 -12.92
C ASN A 44 5.38 6.29 -12.68
N GLN A 45 5.57 5.46 -13.72
CA GLN A 45 6.47 4.31 -13.69
C GLN A 45 7.88 4.72 -14.11
N ILE A 46 8.88 4.39 -13.30
CA ILE A 46 10.28 4.76 -13.54
C ILE A 46 11.16 3.63 -14.10
N SER A 47 10.63 2.39 -14.15
CA SER A 47 11.28 1.18 -14.67
C SER A 47 12.63 0.86 -14.00
N THR A 48 12.74 1.13 -12.70
CA THR A 48 13.87 0.79 -11.83
C THR A 48 13.43 0.82 -10.37
N TRP A 49 14.09 0.04 -9.51
CA TRP A 49 13.84 0.07 -8.06
C TRP A 49 14.52 1.24 -7.37
N GLY A 50 15.72 1.63 -7.81
CA GLY A 50 16.50 2.68 -7.17
C GLY A 50 17.19 3.57 -8.20
N ASP A 51 16.72 4.80 -8.36
CA ASP A 51 17.34 5.89 -9.12
C ASP A 51 16.82 7.20 -8.56
N GLU A 52 17.54 7.77 -7.62
CA GLU A 52 17.15 9.00 -6.91
C GLU A 52 16.72 10.14 -7.85
N ALA A 53 17.42 10.30 -8.98
CA ALA A 53 17.12 11.36 -9.92
C ALA A 53 15.79 11.13 -10.65
N LYS A 54 15.53 9.88 -11.09
CA LYS A 54 14.27 9.51 -11.73
C LYS A 54 13.11 9.57 -10.76
N GLU A 55 13.30 9.07 -9.54
CA GLU A 55 12.27 9.05 -8.50
C GLU A 55 11.83 10.47 -8.15
N LYS A 56 12.79 11.40 -7.94
CA LYS A 56 12.48 12.82 -7.71
C LYS A 56 11.79 13.45 -8.91
N ALA A 57 12.30 13.19 -10.13
CA ALA A 57 11.71 13.76 -11.35
C ALA A 57 10.28 13.25 -11.60
N ALA A 58 10.01 11.98 -11.35
CA ALA A 58 8.66 11.39 -11.46
C ALA A 58 7.69 12.02 -10.47
N ALA A 59 8.10 12.19 -9.20
CA ALA A 59 7.29 12.86 -8.18
C ALA A 59 6.98 14.30 -8.58
N GLN A 60 7.98 15.07 -9.05
CA GLN A 60 7.78 16.43 -9.49
C GLN A 60 6.86 16.51 -10.71
N ALA A 61 7.00 15.60 -11.67
CA ALA A 61 6.13 15.55 -12.85
C ALA A 61 4.65 15.30 -12.48
N LEU A 62 4.38 14.45 -11.50
CA LEU A 62 3.03 14.22 -10.97
C LEU A 62 2.46 15.48 -10.32
N ILE A 63 3.26 16.20 -9.54
CA ILE A 63 2.86 17.46 -8.91
C ILE A 63 2.55 18.52 -9.97
N ASP A 64 3.44 18.72 -10.93
CA ASP A 64 3.31 19.75 -11.95
C ASP A 64 2.15 19.48 -12.92
N THR A 65 1.88 18.22 -13.23
CA THR A 65 0.89 17.83 -14.24
C THR A 65 -0.51 17.73 -13.68
N TYR A 66 -0.64 17.10 -12.50
CA TYR A 66 -1.95 16.72 -11.94
C TYR A 66 -2.29 17.48 -10.65
N ASN A 67 -1.37 18.35 -10.18
CA ASN A 67 -1.56 19.10 -8.92
C ASN A 67 -1.92 18.16 -7.75
N VAL A 68 -1.19 17.04 -7.63
CA VAL A 68 -1.44 16.05 -6.58
C VAL A 68 -1.17 16.61 -5.19
N CYS A 69 -1.91 16.14 -4.18
CA CYS A 69 -1.76 16.60 -2.79
C CYS A 69 -1.02 15.60 -1.89
N VAL A 70 -0.80 14.39 -2.38
CA VAL A 70 -0.02 13.33 -1.73
C VAL A 70 0.86 12.65 -2.77
N ILE A 71 2.10 12.30 -2.41
CA ILE A 71 2.97 11.40 -3.18
C ILE A 71 3.12 10.09 -2.41
N ALA A 72 2.60 9.01 -2.94
CA ALA A 72 2.92 7.65 -2.51
C ALA A 72 4.02 7.07 -3.41
N GLN A 73 4.68 6.01 -2.95
CA GLN A 73 5.75 5.37 -3.71
C GLN A 73 5.81 3.86 -3.51
N HIS A 74 6.36 3.18 -4.52
CA HIS A 74 6.83 1.80 -4.50
C HIS A 74 8.17 1.73 -5.23
N CYS A 75 9.16 2.43 -4.67
CA CYS A 75 10.55 2.53 -5.10
C CYS A 75 11.42 2.84 -3.88
N ASP A 76 12.73 2.66 -3.97
CA ASP A 76 13.55 2.42 -2.78
C ASP A 76 14.09 3.68 -2.09
N SER A 77 14.26 4.81 -2.80
CA SER A 77 14.83 6.00 -2.16
C SER A 77 13.77 6.88 -1.49
N ALA A 78 14.22 7.76 -0.60
CA ALA A 78 13.34 8.76 0.02
C ALA A 78 13.06 9.98 -0.88
N GLN A 79 13.53 10.01 -2.13
CA GLN A 79 13.40 11.18 -2.99
C GLN A 79 11.96 11.59 -3.31
N PRO A 80 10.97 10.69 -3.49
CA PRO A 80 9.59 11.10 -3.64
C PRO A 80 9.04 11.81 -2.40
N GLN A 81 9.40 11.36 -1.18
CA GLN A 81 8.98 12.00 0.07
C GLN A 81 9.65 13.36 0.26
N LEU A 82 10.94 13.48 -0.07
CA LEU A 82 11.65 14.77 -0.07
C LEU A 82 11.05 15.74 -1.09
N CYS A 83 10.70 15.26 -2.27
CA CYS A 83 10.02 16.06 -3.29
C CYS A 83 8.64 16.56 -2.80
N ALA A 84 7.87 15.69 -2.15
CA ALA A 84 6.59 16.08 -1.53
C ALA A 84 6.81 17.17 -0.48
N GLN A 85 7.81 17.04 0.40
CA GLN A 85 8.15 18.02 1.41
C GLN A 85 8.59 19.36 0.80
N ASP A 86 9.46 19.32 -0.22
CA ASP A 86 9.92 20.54 -0.93
C ASP A 86 8.74 21.32 -1.55
N ASN A 87 7.67 20.63 -1.92
CA ASN A 87 6.45 21.21 -2.50
C ASN A 87 5.33 21.46 -1.48
N GLY A 88 5.54 21.18 -0.19
CA GLY A 88 4.58 21.45 0.86
C GLY A 88 3.32 20.57 0.80
N ILE A 89 3.43 19.37 0.24
CA ILE A 89 2.38 18.35 0.19
C ILE A 89 2.76 17.13 1.02
N PHE A 90 1.85 16.18 1.17
CA PHE A 90 2.05 14.99 2.00
C PHE A 90 2.64 13.81 1.24
N GLY A 91 3.12 12.80 1.98
CA GLY A 91 3.71 11.61 1.40
C GLY A 91 3.46 10.33 2.18
N CYS A 92 3.39 9.21 1.45
CA CYS A 92 3.37 7.85 1.98
C CYS A 92 4.56 7.08 1.41
N GLY A 93 5.43 6.59 2.29
CA GLY A 93 6.67 5.91 1.91
C GLY A 93 6.50 4.41 1.67
N TYR A 94 7.63 3.76 1.40
CA TYR A 94 7.74 2.33 1.16
C TYR A 94 9.03 1.79 1.77
N ASN A 95 9.00 0.54 2.22
CA ASN A 95 10.13 -0.27 2.66
C ASN A 95 10.76 0.15 4.01
N SER A 96 10.77 1.43 4.34
CA SER A 96 11.32 1.96 5.59
C SER A 96 10.54 3.18 6.06
N ASP A 97 10.69 3.51 7.35
CA ASP A 97 10.21 4.76 7.90
C ASP A 97 11.05 5.93 7.35
N MET A 98 10.40 6.85 6.66
CA MET A 98 11.04 8.02 6.06
C MET A 98 10.73 9.32 6.80
N THR A 99 10.26 9.23 8.05
CA THR A 99 9.93 10.39 8.88
C THR A 99 11.16 11.28 9.14
N GLU A 100 12.35 10.70 9.33
CA GLU A 100 13.57 11.48 9.54
C GLU A 100 13.99 12.27 8.28
N GLN A 101 13.76 11.70 7.09
CA GLN A 101 14.08 12.36 5.82
C GLN A 101 13.08 13.46 5.45
N ALA A 102 11.79 13.22 5.67
CA ALA A 102 10.72 14.15 5.28
C ALA A 102 9.73 14.41 6.44
N PRO A 103 10.18 14.99 7.57
CA PRO A 103 9.39 15.10 8.80
C PRO A 103 8.12 15.95 8.67
N ASN A 104 8.07 16.86 7.69
CA ASN A 104 6.92 17.76 7.48
C ASN A 104 5.98 17.29 6.36
N SER A 105 6.23 16.13 5.78
CA SER A 105 5.46 15.58 4.65
C SER A 105 5.06 14.13 4.85
N HIS A 106 6.02 13.29 5.27
CA HIS A 106 5.81 11.86 5.45
C HIS A 106 4.73 11.57 6.48
N ILE A 107 3.76 10.72 6.13
CA ILE A 107 2.65 10.30 7.02
C ILE A 107 2.98 8.94 7.64
N THR A 108 3.22 7.94 6.82
CA THR A 108 3.58 6.56 7.18
C THR A 108 4.14 5.84 5.96
N ALA A 109 4.66 4.63 6.14
CA ALA A 109 5.15 3.76 5.06
C ALA A 109 4.68 2.33 5.26
N ALA A 110 4.49 1.58 4.19
CA ALA A 110 4.47 0.12 4.26
C ALA A 110 5.90 -0.39 4.52
N ILE A 111 6.08 -1.20 5.56
CA ILE A 111 7.40 -1.67 5.99
C ILE A 111 7.44 -3.18 6.17
N TRP A 112 8.67 -3.73 6.20
CA TRP A 112 8.94 -5.14 6.40
C TRP A 112 9.63 -5.38 7.74
N HIS A 113 9.17 -6.36 8.47
CA HIS A 113 9.85 -6.88 9.66
C HIS A 113 10.74 -8.07 9.27
N TRP A 114 11.84 -7.82 8.59
CA TRP A 114 12.76 -8.84 8.08
C TRP A 114 13.31 -9.78 9.17
N ASN A 115 13.35 -9.34 10.42
CA ASN A 115 13.71 -10.17 11.57
C ASN A 115 12.78 -11.39 11.72
N VAL A 116 11.50 -11.29 11.38
CA VAL A 116 10.54 -12.42 11.42
C VAL A 116 10.99 -13.51 10.44
N TYR A 117 11.30 -13.12 9.19
CA TYR A 117 11.83 -14.06 8.20
C TYR A 117 13.18 -14.65 8.63
N TYR A 118 14.12 -13.81 9.05
CA TYR A 118 15.45 -14.28 9.42
C TYR A 118 15.42 -15.24 10.61
N GLN A 119 14.60 -14.96 11.63
CA GLN A 119 14.41 -15.86 12.75
C GLN A 119 13.85 -17.21 12.29
N THR A 120 12.76 -17.20 11.53
CA THR A 120 12.12 -18.41 10.98
C THR A 120 13.11 -19.22 10.13
N ALA A 121 13.87 -18.57 9.26
CA ALA A 121 14.85 -19.24 8.40
C ALA A 121 15.99 -19.88 9.20
N ILE A 122 16.51 -19.20 10.23
CA ILE A 122 17.57 -19.71 11.09
C ILE A 122 17.06 -20.90 11.91
N GLU A 123 15.91 -20.79 12.55
CA GLU A 123 15.30 -21.86 13.34
C GLU A 123 15.01 -23.09 12.47
N THR A 124 14.50 -22.87 11.24
CA THR A 124 14.27 -23.94 10.27
C THR A 124 15.57 -24.61 9.86
N ALA A 125 16.62 -23.84 9.55
CA ALA A 125 17.94 -24.40 9.21
C ALA A 125 18.55 -25.23 10.32
N MET A 126 18.32 -24.83 11.58
CA MET A 126 18.81 -25.58 12.77
C MET A 126 18.04 -26.87 13.03
N THR A 127 16.79 -26.98 12.57
CA THR A 127 15.87 -28.07 12.92
C THR A 127 15.50 -28.99 11.76
N CYS A 128 15.74 -28.62 10.51
CA CYS A 128 15.37 -29.41 9.32
C CYS A 128 16.17 -30.71 9.15
N GLY A 129 17.24 -30.90 9.92
CA GLY A 129 18.09 -32.10 9.95
C GLY A 129 19.04 -32.21 8.74
N ASP A 130 18.50 -32.31 7.54
CA ASP A 130 19.27 -32.30 6.29
C ASP A 130 19.05 -30.95 5.56
N PRO A 131 20.12 -30.25 5.18
CA PRO A 131 20.03 -29.00 4.40
C PRO A 131 19.19 -29.12 3.11
N ALA A 132 19.13 -30.30 2.50
CA ALA A 132 18.27 -30.55 1.34
C ALA A 132 16.78 -30.40 1.63
N ASN A 133 16.37 -30.51 2.89
CA ASN A 133 14.99 -30.34 3.31
C ASN A 133 14.61 -28.88 3.64
N PHE A 134 15.58 -27.96 3.65
CA PHE A 134 15.35 -26.59 4.11
C PHE A 134 14.21 -25.90 3.36
N VAL A 135 14.21 -25.94 2.03
CA VAL A 135 13.16 -25.29 1.20
C VAL A 135 11.78 -25.88 1.50
N THR A 136 11.67 -27.21 1.65
CA THR A 136 10.42 -27.87 2.00
C THR A 136 9.97 -27.51 3.41
N ALA A 137 10.91 -27.45 4.36
CA ALA A 137 10.63 -27.07 5.75
C ALA A 137 10.22 -25.59 5.90
N MET A 138 10.71 -24.72 5.02
CA MET A 138 10.26 -23.32 4.91
C MET A 138 8.89 -23.15 4.24
N GLY A 139 8.29 -24.23 3.73
CA GLY A 139 7.02 -24.18 3.01
C GLY A 139 7.13 -23.85 1.53
N GLY A 140 8.33 -23.65 0.98
CA GLY A 140 8.56 -23.33 -0.43
C GLY A 140 9.84 -22.52 -0.68
N ALA A 141 10.04 -22.17 -1.93
CA ALA A 141 11.20 -21.36 -2.35
C ALA A 141 10.99 -19.84 -2.12
N ALA A 142 9.76 -19.41 -1.85
CA ALA A 142 9.41 -18.03 -1.51
C ALA A 142 8.69 -18.01 -0.14
N TYR A 143 8.99 -17.00 0.66
CA TYR A 143 8.34 -16.77 1.95
C TYR A 143 7.35 -15.61 1.82
N TYR A 144 6.08 -15.89 2.08
CA TYR A 144 5.02 -14.91 2.13
C TYR A 144 4.38 -14.94 3.51
N ALA A 145 4.17 -13.77 4.09
CA ALA A 145 3.48 -13.59 5.35
C ALA A 145 2.90 -12.16 5.39
N GLY A 146 1.90 -11.95 6.22
CA GLY A 146 1.14 -10.71 6.27
C GLY A 146 1.25 -9.97 7.61
N LEU A 147 0.24 -9.15 7.87
CA LEU A 147 0.06 -8.45 9.14
C LEU A 147 -0.17 -9.41 10.31
N ALA A 148 -0.88 -10.54 10.07
CA ALA A 148 -1.17 -11.52 11.11
C ALA A 148 0.10 -12.18 11.66
N GLU A 149 1.10 -12.42 10.80
CA GLU A 149 2.39 -12.98 11.16
C GLU A 149 3.38 -11.90 11.60
N ASN A 150 2.98 -10.62 11.62
CA ASN A 150 3.83 -9.47 11.91
C ASN A 150 5.06 -9.39 10.97
N PHE A 151 4.93 -9.82 9.71
CA PHE A 151 6.00 -9.74 8.72
C PHE A 151 5.96 -8.43 7.94
N VAL A 152 4.77 -7.93 7.64
CA VAL A 152 4.55 -6.58 7.09
C VAL A 152 3.80 -5.73 8.08
N ASP A 153 4.03 -4.42 8.04
CA ASP A 153 3.36 -3.46 8.89
C ASP A 153 3.34 -2.07 8.22
N THR A 154 2.82 -1.09 8.93
CA THR A 154 3.05 0.33 8.65
C THR A 154 4.10 0.87 9.62
N SER A 155 4.94 1.82 9.16
CA SER A 155 5.79 2.58 10.06
C SER A 155 4.94 3.37 11.08
N ALA A 156 5.56 3.87 12.14
CA ALA A 156 4.88 4.76 13.06
C ALA A 156 4.21 5.91 12.31
N LEU A 157 2.97 6.23 12.71
CA LEU A 157 2.25 7.35 12.13
C LEU A 157 2.93 8.65 12.56
N ASN A 158 3.25 9.52 11.61
CA ASN A 158 3.74 10.85 11.91
C ASN A 158 2.55 11.76 12.27
N GLU A 159 2.33 11.96 13.56
CA GLU A 159 1.20 12.75 14.08
C GLU A 159 1.24 14.23 13.64
N ALA A 160 2.41 14.74 13.24
CA ALA A 160 2.54 16.12 12.76
C ALA A 160 1.93 16.32 11.36
N THR A 161 1.79 15.26 10.57
CA THR A 161 1.30 15.29 9.19
C THR A 161 0.02 14.52 8.98
N ALA A 162 -0.33 13.62 9.90
CA ALA A 162 -1.54 12.82 9.81
C ALA A 162 -2.80 13.65 10.14
N ALA A 163 -3.88 13.39 9.40
CA ALA A 163 -5.18 13.95 9.70
C ALA A 163 -5.73 13.41 11.03
N PRO A 164 -6.60 14.15 11.72
CA PRO A 164 -7.27 13.66 12.91
C PRO A 164 -7.93 12.30 12.70
N ASN A 165 -7.90 11.42 13.70
CA ASN A 165 -8.48 10.07 13.70
C ASN A 165 -7.82 9.06 12.74
N THR A 166 -6.75 9.40 12.02
CA THR A 166 -6.05 8.47 11.12
C THR A 166 -5.63 7.19 11.86
N ALA A 167 -5.03 7.31 13.05
CA ALA A 167 -4.62 6.15 13.85
C ALA A 167 -5.81 5.22 14.15
N ALA A 168 -6.94 5.77 14.59
CA ALA A 168 -8.11 4.98 14.95
C ALA A 168 -8.71 4.24 13.73
N VAL A 169 -8.73 4.88 12.56
CA VAL A 169 -9.16 4.22 11.30
C VAL A 169 -8.18 3.12 10.91
N MET A 170 -6.87 3.38 10.96
CA MET A 170 -5.83 2.38 10.66
C MET A 170 -5.94 1.16 11.56
N ASP A 171 -6.11 1.36 12.89
CA ASP A 171 -6.27 0.27 13.86
C ASP A 171 -7.52 -0.56 13.57
N ALA A 172 -8.64 0.07 13.25
CA ALA A 172 -9.89 -0.62 12.93
C ALA A 172 -9.77 -1.46 11.66
N VAL A 173 -9.13 -0.94 10.60
CA VAL A 173 -8.90 -1.69 9.35
C VAL A 173 -7.90 -2.82 9.57
N ARG A 174 -6.81 -2.57 10.31
CA ARG A 174 -5.83 -3.60 10.69
C ARG A 174 -6.51 -4.78 11.39
N ALA A 175 -7.39 -4.51 12.36
CA ALA A 175 -8.12 -5.56 13.07
C ALA A 175 -8.95 -6.43 12.12
N LEU A 176 -9.62 -5.85 11.12
CA LEU A 176 -10.38 -6.59 10.12
C LEU A 176 -9.51 -7.47 9.22
N ILE A 177 -8.36 -6.97 8.80
CA ILE A 177 -7.41 -7.74 7.97
C ILE A 177 -6.82 -8.90 8.79
N VAL A 178 -6.34 -8.63 10.01
CA VAL A 178 -5.73 -9.64 10.88
C VAL A 178 -6.72 -10.73 11.30
N SER A 179 -7.98 -10.37 11.53
CA SER A 179 -9.03 -11.36 11.84
C SER A 179 -9.54 -12.14 10.62
N GLY A 180 -9.19 -11.73 9.40
CA GLY A 180 -9.72 -12.28 8.16
C GLY A 180 -11.18 -11.91 7.88
N GLU A 181 -11.72 -10.93 8.61
CA GLU A 181 -13.10 -10.47 8.40
C GLU A 181 -13.26 -9.59 7.15
N TRP A 182 -12.19 -9.08 6.62
CA TRP A 182 -12.16 -8.30 5.40
C TRP A 182 -10.80 -8.40 4.73
N ASP A 183 -10.81 -8.32 3.40
CA ASP A 183 -9.63 -8.26 2.55
C ASP A 183 -9.80 -7.16 1.50
N VAL A 184 -8.70 -6.45 1.18
CA VAL A 184 -8.69 -5.29 0.29
C VAL A 184 -9.15 -5.62 -1.14
N PHE A 185 -8.87 -6.85 -1.62
CA PHE A 185 -9.24 -7.30 -2.97
C PHE A 185 -10.53 -8.11 -3.01
N SER A 186 -11.35 -8.03 -1.96
CA SER A 186 -12.69 -8.63 -1.94
C SER A 186 -13.74 -7.75 -2.64
N GLY A 187 -14.91 -8.33 -2.89
CA GLY A 187 -16.10 -7.62 -3.38
C GLY A 187 -16.82 -6.81 -2.29
N VAL A 188 -16.08 -6.29 -1.29
CA VAL A 188 -16.62 -5.52 -0.17
C VAL A 188 -15.81 -4.25 0.02
N LYS A 189 -16.44 -3.10 -0.16
CA LYS A 189 -15.83 -1.78 0.08
C LYS A 189 -16.06 -1.33 1.53
N LEU A 190 -15.05 -0.68 2.11
CA LEU A 190 -15.15 -0.04 3.41
C LEU A 190 -15.52 1.44 3.27
N SER A 191 -16.21 1.95 4.30
CA SER A 191 -16.36 3.38 4.57
C SER A 191 -16.39 3.60 6.09
N TYR A 192 -16.26 4.85 6.53
CA TYR A 192 -16.06 5.15 7.95
C TYR A 192 -16.99 6.26 8.41
N ASP A 193 -17.64 6.05 9.55
CA ASP A 193 -18.27 7.09 10.33
C ASP A 193 -17.41 7.40 11.55
N ILE A 194 -17.09 8.67 11.78
CA ILE A 194 -16.27 9.11 12.90
C ILE A 194 -17.15 10.01 13.77
N ALA A 195 -17.43 9.56 14.99
CA ALA A 195 -18.21 10.32 15.98
C ALA A 195 -17.38 11.51 16.54
N GLU A 196 -18.06 12.46 17.18
CA GLU A 196 -17.41 13.63 17.80
C GLU A 196 -16.36 13.26 18.87
N ASP A 197 -16.52 12.12 19.53
CA ASP A 197 -15.57 11.59 20.51
C ASP A 197 -14.39 10.82 19.91
N GLY A 198 -14.30 10.75 18.56
CA GLY A 198 -13.26 10.03 17.83
C GLY A 198 -13.54 8.54 17.65
N THR A 199 -14.68 8.02 18.08
CA THR A 199 -15.07 6.62 17.86
C THR A 199 -15.27 6.37 16.37
N VAL A 200 -14.56 5.37 15.82
CA VAL A 200 -14.63 4.95 14.42
C VAL A 200 -15.59 3.76 14.27
N THR A 201 -16.56 3.90 13.38
CA THR A 201 -17.40 2.80 12.92
C THR A 201 -17.01 2.47 11.48
N VAL A 202 -16.63 1.22 11.23
CA VAL A 202 -16.33 0.73 9.88
C VAL A 202 -17.57 0.13 9.27
N ASN A 203 -17.99 0.66 8.13
CA ASN A 203 -19.12 0.15 7.36
C ASN A 203 -18.60 -0.72 6.22
N LYS A 204 -19.29 -1.83 5.96
CA LYS A 204 -19.01 -2.77 4.87
C LYS A 204 -20.16 -2.71 3.86
N THR A 205 -19.84 -2.54 2.58
CA THR A 205 -20.83 -2.50 1.51
C THR A 205 -20.42 -3.43 0.39
N ASP A 206 -21.30 -4.34 0.01
CA ASP A 206 -21.08 -5.22 -1.14
C ASP A 206 -21.00 -4.38 -2.42
N ALA A 207 -19.86 -4.45 -3.08
CA ALA A 207 -19.60 -3.74 -4.33
C ALA A 207 -18.57 -4.52 -5.14
N PRO A 208 -18.70 -4.61 -6.47
CA PRO A 208 -17.74 -5.34 -7.28
C PRO A 208 -16.37 -4.67 -7.26
N LEU A 209 -15.31 -5.48 -7.36
CA LEU A 209 -13.97 -5.01 -7.68
C LEU A 209 -13.84 -4.91 -9.19
N MET A 210 -13.57 -3.71 -9.69
CA MET A 210 -13.49 -3.40 -11.12
C MET A 210 -12.07 -3.00 -11.51
N THR A 211 -11.67 -3.33 -12.72
CA THR A 211 -10.48 -2.73 -13.34
C THR A 211 -10.79 -1.33 -13.86
N ASN A 212 -9.74 -0.57 -14.19
CA ASN A 212 -9.87 0.77 -14.78
C ASN A 212 -10.47 0.78 -16.20
N ASP A 213 -10.55 -0.36 -16.88
CA ASP A 213 -11.24 -0.52 -18.18
C ASP A 213 -12.69 -1.04 -18.04
N GLY A 214 -13.18 -1.21 -16.81
CA GLY A 214 -14.54 -1.64 -16.53
C GLY A 214 -14.77 -3.15 -16.51
N THR A 215 -13.71 -3.96 -16.46
CA THR A 215 -13.84 -5.41 -16.30
C THR A 215 -14.06 -5.77 -14.83
N GLU A 216 -15.06 -6.61 -14.54
CA GLU A 216 -15.30 -7.13 -13.20
C GLU A 216 -14.28 -8.22 -12.84
N ILE A 217 -13.57 -8.04 -11.73
CA ILE A 217 -12.60 -8.99 -11.17
C ILE A 217 -13.23 -9.84 -10.09
N VAL A 218 -13.97 -9.20 -9.18
CA VAL A 218 -14.69 -9.85 -8.09
C VAL A 218 -16.11 -9.30 -8.05
N ALA A 219 -17.10 -10.18 -8.01
CA ALA A 219 -18.50 -9.77 -7.87
C ALA A 219 -18.78 -9.13 -6.51
N ALA A 220 -19.81 -8.30 -6.41
CA ALA A 220 -20.25 -7.71 -5.15
C ALA A 220 -20.47 -8.79 -4.07
N GLY A 221 -19.87 -8.60 -2.89
CA GLY A 221 -19.88 -9.57 -1.78
C GLY A 221 -19.03 -10.83 -2.03
N GLY A 222 -18.29 -10.89 -3.13
CA GLY A 222 -17.43 -12.03 -3.47
C GLY A 222 -16.16 -12.09 -2.61
N PRO A 223 -15.51 -13.28 -2.52
CA PRO A 223 -14.25 -13.45 -1.79
C PRO A 223 -13.12 -12.67 -2.45
N SER A 224 -12.05 -12.46 -1.70
CA SER A 224 -10.84 -11.82 -2.24
C SER A 224 -10.24 -12.57 -3.41
N VAL A 225 -9.52 -11.83 -4.24
CA VAL A 225 -8.59 -12.39 -5.23
C VAL A 225 -7.60 -13.32 -4.51
N ASP A 226 -7.25 -14.44 -5.15
CA ASP A 226 -6.29 -15.42 -4.61
C ASP A 226 -4.90 -14.80 -4.39
N ASP A 227 -4.25 -15.12 -3.28
CA ASP A 227 -2.92 -14.61 -2.92
C ASP A 227 -1.86 -14.93 -4.00
N GLY A 228 -1.96 -16.05 -4.69
CA GLY A 228 -1.08 -16.41 -5.80
C GLY A 228 -1.22 -15.47 -7.00
N VAL A 229 -2.42 -14.91 -7.21
CA VAL A 229 -2.64 -13.84 -8.21
C VAL A 229 -2.05 -12.53 -7.72
N ILE A 230 -2.36 -12.13 -6.47
CA ILE A 230 -1.90 -10.86 -5.86
C ILE A 230 -0.38 -10.76 -5.89
N THR A 231 0.32 -11.82 -5.49
CA THR A 231 1.78 -11.82 -5.34
C THR A 231 2.55 -12.25 -6.60
N GLY A 232 1.90 -12.95 -7.54
CA GLY A 232 2.62 -13.60 -8.65
C GLY A 232 2.14 -13.28 -10.07
N SER A 233 0.90 -12.83 -10.26
CA SER A 233 0.35 -12.68 -11.60
C SER A 233 -0.63 -11.52 -11.81
N MET A 234 -0.84 -10.67 -10.81
CA MET A 234 -1.69 -9.49 -10.97
C MET A 234 -1.09 -8.54 -12.03
N ASN A 235 -1.84 -8.26 -13.07
CA ASN A 235 -1.38 -7.50 -14.24
C ASN A 235 -2.44 -6.51 -14.76
N TYR A 236 -3.28 -6.01 -13.87
CA TYR A 236 -4.33 -5.02 -14.17
C TYR A 236 -4.35 -3.93 -13.10
N ASN A 237 -4.81 -2.76 -13.47
CA ASN A 237 -5.06 -1.67 -12.52
C ASN A 237 -6.56 -1.63 -12.18
N VAL A 238 -6.88 -1.37 -10.90
CA VAL A 238 -8.26 -1.17 -10.45
C VAL A 238 -8.79 0.19 -10.88
N GLU A 239 -10.12 0.35 -10.82
CA GLU A 239 -10.80 1.62 -11.06
C GLU A 239 -10.20 2.74 -10.18
N GLY A 240 -9.97 3.92 -10.77
CA GLY A 240 -9.34 5.06 -10.12
C GLY A 240 -7.83 5.17 -10.31
N VAL A 241 -7.17 4.17 -10.91
CA VAL A 241 -5.76 4.24 -11.31
C VAL A 241 -5.65 4.82 -12.72
N VAL A 242 -4.79 5.83 -12.89
CA VAL A 242 -4.44 6.44 -14.19
C VAL A 242 -2.92 6.37 -14.35
N VAL A 243 -2.45 5.67 -15.38
CA VAL A 243 -1.01 5.57 -15.70
C VAL A 243 -0.62 6.73 -16.60
N SER A 244 0.40 7.51 -16.18
CA SER A 244 0.89 8.70 -16.88
C SER A 244 2.15 8.43 -17.68
#